data_28f1cdf34bc5d974ce97e68827855039
#
_entry.id   28f1cdf34bc5d974ce97e68827855039
#
_cell.length_a   1.000
_cell.length_b   1.000
_cell.length_c   1.000
_cell.angle_alpha   90.00
_cell.angle_beta   90.00
_cell.angle_gamma   90.00
#
_symmetry.space_group_name_H-M   'P 1'
#
loop_
_entity.id
_entity.type
_entity.pdbx_description
1 polymer ?
#
loop_
_entity_poly.entity_id
_entity_poly.type
_entity_poly.pdbx_seq_one_letter_code
_entity_poly.pdbx_strand_id
1 'polypeptide(L)'
;MITAYRLVHREALAESADPFRPRPHANRWNSADVQVAYTAESVALAAMEIMAHLAPIGRSMRGYQLFGISFEDDVEDATTQAPDLNPRDVDATTAYGDAWAQARRSLALRVPSVVVPLSSNYIINPAHSRMSDTIVEAHGEFQFDERIVRLVQRP
;
A
#
# COMPACT_ATOMS: atom_id res chain seq x y z
N MET A 1 11.29 -9.35 12.05
CA MET A 1 11.33 -8.55 10.80
C MET A 1 10.08 -8.82 9.99
N ILE A 2 9.45 -7.78 9.49
CA ILE A 2 8.25 -7.85 8.66
C ILE A 2 8.66 -7.50 7.23
N THR A 3 8.14 -8.23 6.24
CA THR A 3 8.27 -7.87 4.82
C THR A 3 6.89 -7.58 4.24
N ALA A 4 6.74 -6.43 3.62
CA ALA A 4 5.53 -6.03 2.92
C ALA A 4 5.84 -5.79 1.43
N TYR A 5 4.82 -5.85 0.59
CA TYR A 5 4.99 -5.87 -0.86
C TYR A 5 4.21 -4.76 -1.55
N ARG A 6 4.76 -4.27 -2.66
CA ARG A 6 4.12 -3.25 -3.50
C ARG A 6 4.38 -3.52 -4.97
N LEU A 7 3.35 -3.37 -5.79
CA LEU A 7 3.45 -3.31 -7.23
C LEU A 7 3.51 -1.85 -7.69
N VAL A 8 4.51 -1.51 -8.49
CA VAL A 8 4.74 -0.15 -8.99
C VAL A 8 4.78 -0.16 -10.50
N HIS A 9 3.98 0.70 -11.14
CA HIS A 9 3.97 0.82 -12.58
C HIS A 9 5.26 1.47 -13.09
N ARG A 10 5.76 1.00 -14.24
CA ARG A 10 7.00 1.50 -14.86
C ARG A 10 7.03 3.01 -15.08
N GLU A 11 5.88 3.63 -15.37
CA GLU A 11 5.78 5.09 -15.52
C GLU A 11 6.10 5.82 -14.22
N ALA A 12 5.65 5.26 -13.09
CA ALA A 12 5.99 5.80 -11.78
C ALA A 12 7.47 5.71 -11.46
N LEU A 13 8.11 4.59 -11.85
CA LEU A 13 9.56 4.40 -11.68
C LEU A 13 10.39 5.29 -12.61
N ALA A 14 9.84 5.70 -13.76
CA ALA A 14 10.47 6.68 -14.63
C ALA A 14 10.51 8.09 -14.01
N GLU A 15 9.51 8.43 -13.18
CA GLU A 15 9.49 9.70 -12.43
C GLU A 15 10.41 9.69 -11.21
N SER A 16 10.54 8.54 -10.55
CA SER A 16 11.40 8.35 -9.37
C SER A 16 11.82 6.90 -9.24
N ALA A 17 13.11 6.67 -9.06
CA ALA A 17 13.66 5.33 -8.82
C ALA A 17 13.26 4.75 -7.45
N ASP A 18 12.73 5.57 -6.53
CA ASP A 18 12.24 5.11 -5.23
C ASP A 18 10.85 4.46 -5.39
N PRO A 19 10.74 3.11 -5.22
CA PRO A 19 9.47 2.42 -5.37
C PRO A 19 8.47 2.71 -4.25
N PHE A 20 8.93 3.28 -3.13
CA PHE A 20 8.11 3.66 -1.98
C PHE A 20 7.91 5.17 -1.87
N ARG A 21 8.29 5.91 -2.91
CA ARG A 21 8.02 7.35 -2.96
C ARG A 21 6.52 7.60 -2.76
N PRO A 22 6.16 8.40 -1.75
CA PRO A 22 4.78 8.80 -1.55
C PRO A 22 4.31 9.74 -2.66
N ARG A 23 3.03 9.69 -2.97
CA ARG A 23 2.40 10.57 -3.95
C ARG A 23 1.38 11.46 -3.26
N PRO A 24 1.17 12.69 -3.75
CA PRO A 24 0.22 13.63 -3.17
C PRO A 24 -1.22 13.27 -3.55
N HIS A 25 -1.65 12.05 -3.29
CA HIS A 25 -2.98 11.56 -3.55
C HIS A 25 -3.66 11.10 -2.27
N ALA A 26 -4.90 11.55 -2.06
CA ALA A 26 -5.74 11.03 -1.01
C ALA A 26 -6.11 9.57 -1.30
N ASN A 27 -6.04 8.75 -0.29
CA ASN A 27 -6.49 7.36 -0.30
C ASN A 27 -7.26 7.07 0.99
N ARG A 28 -7.65 5.82 1.21
CA ARG A 28 -8.48 5.42 2.35
C ARG A 28 -7.93 5.88 3.71
N TRP A 29 -6.60 5.87 3.88
CA TRP A 29 -5.95 6.14 5.17
C TRP A 29 -5.14 7.43 5.18
N ASN A 30 -5.23 8.26 4.17
CA ASN A 30 -4.53 9.55 4.15
C ASN A 30 -5.26 10.60 3.30
N SER A 31 -5.16 11.87 3.74
CA SER A 31 -5.46 13.01 2.90
C SER A 31 -4.30 13.32 1.93
N ALA A 32 -4.56 14.12 0.90
CA ALA A 32 -3.56 14.47 -0.10
C ALA A 32 -2.33 15.20 0.49
N ASP A 33 -2.52 15.92 1.59
CA ASP A 33 -1.43 16.66 2.26
C ASP A 33 -0.53 15.76 3.13
N VAL A 34 -0.98 14.53 3.42
CA VAL A 34 -0.25 13.56 4.23
C VAL A 34 0.25 12.44 3.32
N GLN A 35 1.56 12.40 3.10
CA GLN A 35 2.19 11.47 2.16
C GLN A 35 2.61 10.19 2.85
N VAL A 36 2.07 9.07 2.39
CA VAL A 36 2.38 7.71 2.86
C VAL A 36 2.53 6.75 1.68
N ALA A 37 3.12 5.59 1.91
CA ALA A 37 3.25 4.54 0.91
C ALA A 37 2.44 3.32 1.32
N TYR A 38 1.60 2.82 0.41
CA TYR A 38 0.76 1.63 0.64
C TYR A 38 1.49 0.37 0.22
N THR A 39 1.47 -0.63 1.10
CA THR A 39 2.01 -1.97 0.87
C THR A 39 1.03 -3.03 1.37
N ALA A 40 1.24 -4.28 0.99
CA ALA A 40 0.41 -5.41 1.39
C ALA A 40 1.24 -6.48 2.12
N GLU A 41 0.61 -7.24 3.00
CA GLU A 41 1.27 -8.32 3.75
C GLU A 41 1.75 -9.48 2.86
N SER A 42 1.23 -9.59 1.64
CA SER A 42 1.61 -10.62 0.67
C SER A 42 1.60 -10.09 -0.75
N VAL A 43 2.33 -10.77 -1.63
CA VAL A 43 2.31 -10.48 -3.08
C VAL A 43 0.91 -10.67 -3.66
N ALA A 44 0.19 -11.71 -3.22
CA ALA A 44 -1.17 -11.96 -3.68
C ALA A 44 -2.13 -10.82 -3.31
N LEU A 45 -2.03 -10.31 -2.09
CA LEU A 45 -2.83 -9.15 -1.67
C LEU A 45 -2.44 -7.88 -2.44
N ALA A 46 -1.16 -7.64 -2.66
CA ALA A 46 -0.71 -6.50 -3.47
C ALA A 46 -1.31 -6.55 -4.88
N ALA A 47 -1.37 -7.74 -5.49
CA ALA A 47 -2.01 -7.94 -6.79
C ALA A 47 -3.53 -7.69 -6.74
N MET A 48 -4.22 -8.18 -5.72
CA MET A 48 -5.67 -7.96 -5.54
C MET A 48 -6.01 -6.48 -5.34
N GLU A 49 -5.23 -5.76 -4.55
CA GLU A 49 -5.41 -4.33 -4.32
C GLU A 49 -5.24 -3.53 -5.63
N ILE A 50 -4.23 -3.87 -6.44
CA ILE A 50 -4.04 -3.25 -7.76
C ILE A 50 -5.22 -3.56 -8.69
N MET A 51 -5.67 -4.81 -8.76
CA MET A 51 -6.82 -5.18 -9.59
C MET A 51 -8.09 -4.41 -9.20
N ALA A 52 -8.37 -4.32 -7.91
CA ALA A 52 -9.52 -3.57 -7.40
C ALA A 52 -9.45 -2.08 -7.73
N HIS A 53 -8.23 -1.52 -7.75
CA HIS A 53 -8.00 -0.12 -8.09
C HIS A 53 -8.10 0.15 -9.60
N LEU A 54 -7.60 -0.77 -10.44
CA LEU A 54 -7.55 -0.59 -11.89
C LEU A 54 -8.88 -0.91 -12.59
N ALA A 55 -9.64 -1.90 -12.08
CA ALA A 55 -10.86 -2.36 -12.73
C ALA A 55 -11.87 -1.23 -13.03
N PRO A 56 -12.17 -0.31 -12.09
CA PRO A 56 -13.12 0.76 -12.33
C PRO A 56 -12.69 1.79 -13.38
N ILE A 57 -11.37 1.97 -13.57
CA ILE A 57 -10.80 3.01 -14.44
C ILE A 57 -10.26 2.47 -15.74
N GLY A 58 -10.34 1.14 -15.97
CA GLY A 58 -9.92 0.49 -17.20
C GLY A 58 -8.45 0.64 -17.57
N ARG A 59 -7.57 0.91 -16.59
CA ARG A 59 -6.13 1.04 -16.84
C ARG A 59 -5.49 -0.33 -17.06
N SER A 60 -4.40 -0.34 -17.83
CA SER A 60 -3.66 -1.55 -18.14
C SER A 60 -3.08 -2.22 -16.90
N MET A 61 -3.18 -3.55 -16.84
CA MET A 61 -2.53 -4.40 -15.83
C MET A 61 -1.10 -4.79 -16.21
N ARG A 62 -0.53 -4.18 -17.24
CA ARG A 62 0.83 -4.46 -17.73
C ARG A 62 1.81 -3.39 -17.25
N GLY A 63 3.09 -3.77 -17.16
CA GLY A 63 4.18 -2.85 -16.85
C GLY A 63 4.39 -2.63 -15.35
N TYR A 64 4.03 -3.58 -14.51
CA TYR A 64 4.26 -3.54 -13.07
C TYR A 64 5.56 -4.22 -12.68
N GLN A 65 6.23 -3.66 -11.70
CA GLN A 65 7.41 -4.21 -11.02
C GLN A 65 7.05 -4.51 -9.57
N LEU A 66 7.54 -5.64 -9.06
CA LEU A 66 7.32 -6.05 -7.69
C LEU A 66 8.50 -5.65 -6.81
N PHE A 67 8.18 -5.02 -5.69
CA PHE A 67 9.13 -4.66 -4.64
C PHE A 67 8.69 -5.19 -3.29
N GLY A 68 9.67 -5.59 -2.48
CA GLY A 68 9.52 -5.85 -1.06
C GLY A 68 10.17 -4.75 -0.25
N ILE A 69 9.62 -4.45 0.91
CA ILE A 69 10.24 -3.63 1.94
C ILE A 69 10.23 -4.40 3.26
N SER A 70 11.41 -4.59 3.82
CA SER A 70 11.59 -5.26 5.11
C SER A 70 11.95 -4.26 6.19
N PHE A 71 11.34 -4.37 7.35
CA PHE A 71 11.54 -3.50 8.49
C PHE A 71 11.33 -4.26 9.81
N GLU A 72 11.92 -3.72 10.89
CA GLU A 72 11.71 -4.25 12.24
C GLU A 72 10.25 -4.06 12.68
N ASP A 73 9.85 -4.75 13.76
CA ASP A 73 8.49 -4.72 14.30
C ASP A 73 8.19 -3.37 14.99
N ASP A 74 8.18 -2.31 14.18
CA ASP A 74 7.82 -0.95 14.55
C ASP A 74 6.48 -0.59 13.88
N VAL A 75 5.42 -1.24 14.37
CA VAL A 75 4.10 -1.25 13.76
C VAL A 75 3.03 -0.88 14.79
N GLU A 76 2.21 0.11 14.44
CA GLU A 76 0.93 0.36 15.10
C GLU A 76 -0.16 -0.42 14.37
N ASP A 77 -1.04 -1.11 15.11
CA ASP A 77 -2.13 -1.89 14.52
C ASP A 77 -3.47 -1.21 14.77
N ALA A 78 -4.07 -0.69 13.70
CA ALA A 78 -5.35 0.01 13.76
C ALA A 78 -6.50 -0.89 14.23
N THR A 79 -6.43 -2.21 13.99
CA THR A 79 -7.49 -3.12 14.40
C THR A 79 -7.53 -3.34 15.92
N THR A 80 -6.37 -3.24 16.57
CA THR A 80 -6.26 -3.37 18.04
C THR A 80 -6.44 -2.02 18.74
N GLN A 81 -5.92 -0.95 18.17
CA GLN A 81 -5.93 0.37 18.81
C GLN A 81 -7.24 1.14 18.57
N ALA A 82 -7.94 0.86 17.49
CA ALA A 82 -9.22 1.44 17.14
C ALA A 82 -10.22 0.36 16.68
N PRO A 83 -10.61 -0.58 17.57
CA PRO A 83 -11.42 -1.74 17.17
C PRO A 83 -12.80 -1.38 16.62
N ASP A 84 -13.32 -0.22 17.00
CA ASP A 84 -14.64 0.27 16.54
C ASP A 84 -14.55 1.07 15.23
N LEU A 85 -13.36 1.29 14.70
CA LEU A 85 -13.16 2.03 13.45
C LEU A 85 -13.64 1.18 12.27
N ASN A 86 -14.68 1.68 11.58
CA ASN A 86 -15.15 1.03 10.36
C ASN A 86 -14.19 1.31 9.19
N PRO A 87 -13.51 0.30 8.64
CA PRO A 87 -12.55 0.52 7.55
C PRO A 87 -13.21 1.00 6.23
N ARG A 88 -14.52 0.96 6.13
CA ARG A 88 -15.27 1.50 4.98
C ARG A 88 -15.71 2.96 5.15
N ASP A 89 -15.58 3.51 6.34
CA ASP A 89 -15.78 4.93 6.61
C ASP A 89 -14.50 5.69 6.27
N VAL A 90 -14.42 6.23 5.04
CA VAL A 90 -13.21 6.87 4.51
C VAL A 90 -12.85 8.12 5.30
N ASP A 91 -13.82 8.89 5.79
CA ASP A 91 -13.53 10.08 6.58
C ASP A 91 -12.87 9.70 7.92
N ALA A 92 -13.37 8.66 8.57
CA ALA A 92 -12.82 8.17 9.82
C ALA A 92 -11.43 7.53 9.64
N THR A 93 -11.23 6.71 8.61
CA THR A 93 -9.93 6.08 8.33
C THR A 93 -8.88 7.09 7.91
N THR A 94 -9.25 8.08 7.11
CA THR A 94 -8.36 9.18 6.71
C THR A 94 -7.92 9.99 7.93
N ALA A 95 -8.85 10.37 8.80
CA ALA A 95 -8.51 11.11 10.02
C ALA A 95 -7.57 10.32 10.94
N TYR A 96 -7.80 9.01 11.07
CA TYR A 96 -6.94 8.14 11.87
C TYR A 96 -5.53 8.01 11.27
N GLY A 97 -5.43 7.75 9.99
CA GLY A 97 -4.15 7.59 9.29
C GLY A 97 -3.34 8.89 9.23
N ASP A 98 -3.98 10.03 9.01
CA ASP A 98 -3.33 11.33 9.06
C ASP A 98 -2.73 11.62 10.45
N ALA A 99 -3.51 11.38 11.50
CA ALA A 99 -3.04 11.56 12.88
C ALA A 99 -1.85 10.64 13.22
N TRP A 100 -1.91 9.37 12.79
CA TRP A 100 -0.81 8.44 12.95
C TRP A 100 0.46 8.93 12.23
N ALA A 101 0.34 9.30 10.94
CA ALA A 101 1.48 9.73 10.13
C ALA A 101 2.13 11.01 10.68
N GLN A 102 1.32 11.99 11.09
CA GLN A 102 1.80 13.25 11.66
C GLN A 102 2.50 13.05 13.02
N ALA A 103 2.01 12.13 13.82
CA ALA A 103 2.59 11.81 15.13
C ALA A 103 3.92 11.05 15.03
N ARG A 104 4.21 10.40 13.89
CA ARG A 104 5.45 9.62 13.67
C ARG A 104 5.76 8.61 14.78
N ARG A 105 4.72 7.96 15.33
CA ARG A 105 4.88 7.03 16.46
C ARG A 105 5.50 5.70 16.04
N SER A 106 5.22 5.26 14.83
CA SER A 106 5.76 4.03 14.25
C SER A 106 6.05 4.21 12.78
N LEU A 107 6.94 3.36 12.23
CA LEU A 107 7.27 3.34 10.81
C LEU A 107 6.09 2.89 9.97
N ALA A 108 5.35 1.89 10.44
CA ALA A 108 4.23 1.31 9.71
C ALA A 108 2.93 1.33 10.52
N LEU A 109 1.81 1.46 9.80
CA LEU A 109 0.47 1.27 10.31
C LEU A 109 -0.13 0.03 9.64
N ARG A 110 -0.46 -0.99 10.42
CA ARG A 110 -1.20 -2.16 9.95
C ARG A 110 -2.69 -1.84 9.92
N VAL A 111 -3.32 -2.07 8.78
CA VAL A 111 -4.74 -1.78 8.56
C VAL A 111 -5.43 -2.98 7.89
N PRO A 112 -6.73 -3.19 8.14
CA PRO A 112 -7.45 -4.26 7.45
C PRO A 112 -7.62 -3.93 5.97
N SER A 113 -7.47 -4.95 5.11
CA SER A 113 -7.87 -4.83 3.71
C SER A 113 -9.39 -4.80 3.59
N VAL A 114 -9.93 -3.91 2.77
CA VAL A 114 -11.35 -3.92 2.38
C VAL A 114 -11.59 -4.75 1.13
N VAL A 115 -10.54 -5.14 0.44
CA VAL A 115 -10.59 -5.96 -0.78
C VAL A 115 -10.60 -7.44 -0.44
N VAL A 116 -9.73 -7.86 0.49
CA VAL A 116 -9.61 -9.27 0.90
C VAL A 116 -9.84 -9.37 2.41
N PRO A 117 -10.95 -9.97 2.84
CA PRO A 117 -11.24 -10.17 4.27
C PRO A 117 -10.11 -10.95 4.98
N LEU A 118 -9.88 -10.63 6.25
CA LEU A 118 -8.88 -11.26 7.12
C LEU A 118 -7.43 -11.02 6.70
N SER A 119 -7.19 -10.19 5.70
CA SER A 119 -5.85 -9.78 5.24
C SER A 119 -5.56 -8.34 5.62
N SER A 120 -4.28 -8.00 5.73
CA SER A 120 -3.84 -6.68 6.18
C SER A 120 -2.92 -6.01 5.17
N ASN A 121 -3.06 -4.70 5.09
CA ASN A 121 -2.11 -3.82 4.42
C ASN A 121 -1.20 -3.16 5.46
N TYR A 122 -0.02 -2.75 5.05
CA TYR A 122 0.89 -1.92 5.80
C TYR A 122 1.05 -0.57 5.11
N ILE A 123 0.77 0.50 5.83
CA ILE A 123 1.01 1.87 5.36
C ILE A 123 2.34 2.30 5.95
N ILE A 124 3.27 2.68 5.09
CA ILE A 124 4.62 3.10 5.50
C ILE A 124 4.67 4.63 5.55
N ASN A 125 5.25 5.15 6.63
CA ASN A 125 5.47 6.58 6.79
C ASN A 125 6.90 6.96 6.37
N PRO A 126 7.12 7.51 5.16
CA PRO A 126 8.47 7.83 4.69
C PRO A 126 9.13 8.96 5.47
N ALA A 127 8.37 9.72 6.24
CA ALA A 127 8.89 10.78 7.12
C ALA A 127 9.36 10.27 8.49
N HIS A 128 9.18 8.99 8.77
CA HIS A 128 9.65 8.38 10.03
C HIS A 128 11.16 8.21 10.02
N SER A 129 11.81 8.45 11.18
CA SER A 129 13.28 8.39 11.30
C SER A 129 13.88 7.03 10.96
N ARG A 130 13.14 5.92 11.20
CA ARG A 130 13.57 4.56 10.88
C ARG A 130 13.34 4.14 9.42
N MET A 131 12.87 5.03 8.57
CA MET A 131 12.76 4.73 7.13
C MET A 131 14.11 4.36 6.51
N SER A 132 15.20 4.97 6.99
CA SER A 132 16.57 4.64 6.56
C SER A 132 17.04 3.24 6.94
N ASP A 133 16.39 2.59 7.92
CA ASP A 133 16.77 1.26 8.42
C ASP A 133 16.07 0.13 7.62
N THR A 134 15.20 0.49 6.69
CA THR A 134 14.46 -0.48 5.88
C THR A 134 15.34 -1.09 4.79
N ILE A 135 15.02 -2.32 4.41
CA ILE A 135 15.67 -3.01 3.30
C ILE A 135 14.66 -3.13 2.16
N VAL A 136 14.99 -2.55 1.01
CA VAL A 136 14.16 -2.61 -0.19
C VAL A 136 14.76 -3.60 -1.18
N GLU A 137 13.93 -4.54 -1.64
CA GLU A 137 14.32 -5.56 -2.63
C GLU A 137 13.45 -5.44 -3.88
N ALA A 138 14.10 -5.41 -5.04
CA ALA A 138 13.43 -5.52 -6.34
C ALA A 138 13.31 -6.99 -6.74
N HIS A 139 12.08 -7.42 -7.02
CA HIS A 139 11.78 -8.79 -7.46
C HIS A 139 11.55 -8.92 -8.97
N GLY A 140 11.69 -7.80 -9.70
CA GLY A 140 11.54 -7.77 -11.15
C GLY A 140 10.10 -7.55 -11.63
N GLU A 141 9.88 -7.77 -12.92
CA GLU A 141 8.58 -7.58 -13.54
C GLU A 141 7.55 -8.57 -12.98
N PHE A 142 6.37 -8.04 -12.64
CA PHE A 142 5.22 -8.83 -12.23
C PHE A 142 4.22 -8.92 -13.38
N GLN A 143 4.00 -10.13 -13.88
CA GLN A 143 3.01 -10.40 -14.92
C GLN A 143 1.76 -11.02 -14.31
N PHE A 144 0.62 -10.35 -14.49
CA PHE A 144 -0.66 -10.95 -14.16
C PHE A 144 -0.97 -12.08 -15.14
N ASP A 145 -1.53 -13.18 -14.64
CA ASP A 145 -2.01 -14.27 -15.50
C ASP A 145 -3.04 -13.74 -16.52
N GLU A 146 -2.89 -14.14 -17.78
CA GLU A 146 -3.75 -13.65 -18.87
C GLU A 146 -5.25 -13.94 -18.64
N ARG A 147 -5.59 -14.99 -17.90
CA ARG A 147 -6.99 -15.28 -17.52
C ARG A 147 -7.54 -14.22 -16.60
N ILE A 148 -6.72 -13.70 -15.69
CA ILE A 148 -7.07 -12.60 -14.77
C ILE A 148 -7.16 -11.29 -15.56
N VAL A 149 -6.21 -11.01 -16.43
CA VAL A 149 -6.23 -9.80 -17.28
C VAL A 149 -7.52 -9.74 -18.10
N ARG A 150 -7.91 -10.85 -18.72
CA ARG A 150 -9.16 -10.94 -19.52
C ARG A 150 -10.40 -10.74 -18.67
N LEU A 151 -10.38 -11.22 -17.41
CA LEU A 151 -11.52 -11.08 -16.50
C LEU A 151 -11.70 -9.62 -16.05
N VAL A 152 -10.60 -8.96 -15.69
CA VAL A 152 -10.60 -7.58 -15.15
C VAL A 152 -10.79 -6.53 -16.25
N GLN A 153 -10.24 -6.75 -17.44
CA GLN A 153 -10.25 -5.80 -18.58
C GLN A 153 -11.35 -6.09 -19.61
N ARG A 154 -12.40 -6.78 -19.23
CA ARG A 154 -13.58 -6.94 -20.10
C ARG A 154 -14.22 -5.58 -20.35
N PRO A 155 -14.56 -5.29 -21.64
CA PRO A 155 -15.29 -4.07 -21.97
C PRO A 155 -16.70 -4.06 -21.38
#